data_294a6e53d5b1d2ea80cebbe0ba644e12
#
_entry.id   294a6e53d5b1d2ea80cebbe0ba644e12
#
_cell.length_a   1.000
_cell.length_b   1.000
_cell.length_c   1.000
_cell.angle_alpha   90.00
_cell.angle_beta   90.00
_cell.angle_gamma   90.00
#
_symmetry.space_group_name_H-M   'P 1'
#
loop_
_entity.id
_entity.type
_entity.pdbx_description
1 polymer ?
#
loop_
_entity_poly.entity_id
_entity_poly.type
_entity_poly.pdbx_seq_one_letter_code
_entity_poly.pdbx_strand_id
1 'polypeptide(L)'
;MFSQNEFNKITAILVDDELHGRENLRMIIENYCPEIEILGIADSAVQAKKLIAIHQPDVVFLDINMPVLDGFDFLDEYDDRNFMVVFVSAHEEYGISAVKAGAADYLLKPIDIRELKQTVKRLLFGKNKSIKVEASRETDKIVLPATHGFDLLVFDDLIRLEAEGCYTKIIVRDGKNKMISRTLKAFEDTLPKELFFRVHKSHLINLKYIKEYSNISGCYVIMTDGSRVEISRRKAPEFIQKIKSVLNVI
;
A
#
# COMPACT_ATOMS: atom_id res chain seq x y z
N MET A 1 26.88 28.57 6.11
CA MET A 1 25.83 28.02 7.01
C MET A 1 24.89 27.22 6.13
N PHE A 2 25.14 25.93 6.02
CA PHE A 2 24.27 25.04 5.24
C PHE A 2 23.16 24.59 6.17
N SER A 3 21.92 24.93 5.84
CA SER A 3 20.72 24.45 6.53
C SER A 3 20.71 22.92 6.48
N GLN A 4 20.70 22.28 7.64
CA GLN A 4 20.47 20.87 7.78
C GLN A 4 19.05 20.59 7.25
N ASN A 5 18.97 19.91 6.10
CA ASN A 5 17.75 19.23 5.68
C ASN A 5 17.44 18.21 6.76
N GLU A 6 16.43 18.45 7.58
CA GLU A 6 15.78 17.42 8.36
C GLU A 6 15.17 16.42 7.36
N PHE A 7 15.96 15.42 7.00
CA PHE A 7 15.42 14.27 6.27
C PHE A 7 14.35 13.65 7.15
N ASN A 8 13.14 13.59 6.65
CA ASN A 8 12.02 12.95 7.31
C ASN A 8 12.35 11.44 7.43
N LYS A 9 12.94 11.06 8.57
CA LYS A 9 13.40 9.69 8.82
C LYS A 9 12.22 8.74 8.86
N ILE A 10 12.43 7.52 8.36
CA ILE A 10 11.50 6.41 8.51
C ILE A 10 11.76 5.77 9.87
N THR A 11 10.74 5.69 10.69
CA THR A 11 10.80 5.00 11.97
C THR A 11 10.57 3.50 11.77
N ALA A 12 11.42 2.66 12.39
CA ALA A 12 11.43 1.22 12.16
C ALA A 12 11.41 0.42 13.47
N ILE A 13 10.77 -0.75 13.41
CA ILE A 13 10.93 -1.83 14.40
C ILE A 13 11.53 -3.03 13.68
N LEU A 14 12.51 -3.68 14.33
CA LEU A 14 13.13 -4.91 13.84
C LEU A 14 12.59 -6.09 14.64
N VAL A 15 12.17 -7.14 13.96
CA VAL A 15 11.57 -8.33 14.57
C VAL A 15 12.21 -9.59 13.99
N ASP A 16 12.90 -10.35 14.85
CA ASP A 16 13.58 -11.59 14.46
C ASP A 16 13.87 -12.35 15.77
N ASP A 17 13.58 -13.63 15.87
CA ASP A 17 13.85 -14.42 17.08
C ASP A 17 15.34 -14.73 17.27
N GLU A 18 16.12 -14.74 16.18
CA GLU A 18 17.55 -14.95 16.20
C GLU A 18 18.33 -13.69 16.58
N LEU A 19 19.09 -13.72 17.69
CA LEU A 19 19.91 -12.60 18.12
C LEU A 19 20.87 -12.10 17.00
N HIS A 20 21.53 -13.03 16.32
CA HIS A 20 22.46 -12.67 15.24
C HIS A 20 21.76 -12.02 14.05
N GLY A 21 20.56 -12.45 13.71
CA GLY A 21 19.73 -11.83 12.65
C GLY A 21 19.40 -10.37 13.00
N ARG A 22 18.91 -10.13 14.22
CA ARG A 22 18.60 -8.78 14.73
C ARG A 22 19.81 -7.84 14.71
N GLU A 23 20.93 -8.30 15.30
CA GLU A 23 22.14 -7.48 15.39
C GLU A 23 22.75 -7.18 14.01
N ASN A 24 22.74 -8.16 13.09
CA ASN A 24 23.22 -7.95 11.74
C ASN A 24 22.39 -6.90 10.99
N LEU A 25 21.06 -7.05 11.00
CA LEU A 25 20.17 -6.08 10.36
C LEU A 25 20.30 -4.68 10.99
N ARG A 26 20.37 -4.61 12.35
CA ARG A 26 20.59 -3.35 13.06
C ARG A 26 21.88 -2.67 12.59
N MET A 27 23.01 -3.40 12.60
CA MET A 27 24.32 -2.85 12.20
C MET A 27 24.31 -2.38 10.74
N ILE A 28 23.68 -3.13 9.84
CA ILE A 28 23.62 -2.73 8.43
C ILE A 28 22.77 -1.45 8.29
N ILE A 29 21.63 -1.35 8.95
CA ILE A 29 20.78 -0.15 8.92
C ILE A 29 21.54 1.06 9.47
N GLU A 30 22.12 0.94 10.67
CA GLU A 30 22.83 2.05 11.33
C GLU A 30 24.01 2.57 10.50
N ASN A 31 24.75 1.67 9.83
CA ASN A 31 25.93 2.05 9.06
C ASN A 31 25.61 2.54 7.62
N TYR A 32 24.56 2.05 7.00
CA TYR A 32 24.32 2.25 5.56
C TYR A 32 23.01 2.91 5.18
N CYS A 33 22.08 3.08 6.13
CA CYS A 33 20.75 3.64 5.90
C CYS A 33 20.39 4.73 6.93
N PRO A 34 21.08 5.91 6.90
CA PRO A 34 20.86 7.00 7.87
C PRO A 34 19.42 7.56 7.85
N GLU A 35 18.66 7.24 6.80
CA GLU A 35 17.26 7.60 6.65
C GLU A 35 16.33 6.80 7.56
N ILE A 36 16.79 5.68 8.14
CA ILE A 36 16.01 4.86 9.07
C ILE A 36 16.39 5.17 10.51
N GLU A 37 15.39 5.34 11.36
CA GLU A 37 15.50 5.43 12.80
C GLU A 37 14.88 4.20 13.45
N ILE A 38 15.70 3.38 14.13
CA ILE A 38 15.23 2.18 14.81
C ILE A 38 14.66 2.59 16.16
N LEU A 39 13.34 2.43 16.34
CA LEU A 39 12.63 2.75 17.60
C LEU A 39 12.58 1.57 18.56
N GLY A 40 12.76 0.36 18.07
CA GLY A 40 12.72 -0.85 18.89
C GLY A 40 13.15 -2.10 18.16
N ILE A 41 13.52 -3.09 18.95
CA ILE A 41 13.95 -4.41 18.47
C ILE A 41 13.18 -5.46 19.29
N ALA A 42 12.55 -6.40 18.62
CA ALA A 42 11.76 -7.47 19.21
C ALA A 42 12.33 -8.84 18.88
N ASP A 43 12.31 -9.74 19.83
CA ASP A 43 12.69 -11.15 19.68
C ASP A 43 11.50 -12.10 19.47
N SER A 44 10.31 -11.54 19.44
CA SER A 44 9.07 -12.31 19.33
C SER A 44 7.90 -11.45 18.82
N ALA A 45 6.91 -12.11 18.25
CA ALA A 45 5.64 -11.48 17.85
C ALA A 45 4.96 -10.72 18.99
N VAL A 46 5.00 -11.26 20.23
CA VAL A 46 4.40 -10.62 21.41
C VAL A 46 5.10 -9.30 21.76
N GLN A 47 6.42 -9.28 21.71
CA GLN A 47 7.20 -8.07 21.96
C GLN A 47 7.01 -7.05 20.82
N ALA A 48 6.98 -7.53 19.57
CA ALA A 48 6.72 -6.69 18.40
C ALA A 48 5.38 -5.95 18.50
N LYS A 49 4.30 -6.63 18.88
CA LYS A 49 2.97 -6.02 19.09
C LYS A 49 3.01 -4.88 20.11
N LYS A 50 3.71 -5.06 21.23
CA LYS A 50 3.86 -4.01 22.27
C LYS A 50 4.61 -2.81 21.71
N LEU A 51 5.73 -3.03 21.02
CA LEU A 51 6.53 -1.94 20.46
C LEU A 51 5.77 -1.19 19.36
N ILE A 52 5.03 -1.89 18.50
CA ILE A 52 4.20 -1.28 17.45
C ILE A 52 3.13 -0.40 18.08
N ALA A 53 2.43 -0.88 19.11
CA ALA A 53 1.39 -0.12 19.79
C ALA A 53 1.93 1.16 20.47
N ILE A 54 3.14 1.10 21.04
CA ILE A 54 3.78 2.24 21.72
C ILE A 54 4.34 3.24 20.73
N HIS A 55 5.07 2.78 19.71
CA HIS A 55 5.89 3.64 18.87
C HIS A 55 5.23 4.01 17.53
N GLN A 56 4.19 3.28 17.11
CA GLN A 56 3.52 3.49 15.81
C GLN A 56 4.52 3.69 14.66
N PRO A 57 5.37 2.69 14.36
CA PRO A 57 6.44 2.83 13.39
C PRO A 57 5.91 3.00 11.97
N ASP A 58 6.73 3.57 11.09
CA ASP A 58 6.44 3.62 9.65
C ASP A 58 6.66 2.27 8.98
N VAL A 59 7.62 1.47 9.45
CA VAL A 59 7.97 0.17 8.89
C VAL A 59 8.33 -0.85 9.97
N VAL A 60 7.97 -2.10 9.72
CA VAL A 60 8.40 -3.26 10.50
C VAL A 60 9.22 -4.17 9.59
N PHE A 61 10.49 -4.39 9.93
CA PHE A 61 11.30 -5.44 9.34
C PHE A 61 11.02 -6.73 10.13
N LEU A 62 10.48 -7.73 9.48
CA LEU A 62 9.89 -8.89 10.10
C LEU A 62 10.47 -10.18 9.57
N ASP A 63 11.06 -11.00 10.44
CA ASP A 63 11.37 -12.38 10.06
C ASP A 63 10.09 -13.19 9.90
N ILE A 64 10.11 -14.11 8.96
CA ILE A 64 9.00 -15.04 8.72
C ILE A 64 9.04 -16.19 9.73
N ASN A 65 10.21 -16.77 9.94
CA ASN A 65 10.37 -18.01 10.72
C ASN A 65 10.54 -17.69 12.21
N MET A 66 9.49 -17.31 12.89
CA MET A 66 9.51 -17.11 14.33
C MET A 66 8.77 -18.22 15.07
N PRO A 67 9.20 -18.62 16.27
CA PRO A 67 8.49 -19.59 17.10
C PRO A 67 7.10 -19.09 17.48
N VAL A 68 6.14 -20.02 17.60
CA VAL A 68 4.77 -19.81 18.08
C VAL A 68 3.86 -19.08 17.09
N LEU A 69 4.32 -18.00 16.47
CA LEU A 69 3.56 -17.21 15.51
C LEU A 69 4.51 -16.78 14.39
N ASP A 70 4.32 -17.30 13.19
CA ASP A 70 5.15 -16.90 12.07
C ASP A 70 4.84 -15.47 11.60
N GLY A 71 5.70 -14.93 10.69
CA GLY A 71 5.55 -13.57 10.23
C GLY A 71 4.27 -13.31 9.43
N PHE A 72 3.69 -14.32 8.78
CA PHE A 72 2.43 -14.18 8.05
C PHE A 72 1.24 -14.19 9.02
N ASP A 73 1.20 -15.16 9.93
CA ASP A 73 0.18 -15.21 10.99
C ASP A 73 0.18 -13.94 11.83
N PHE A 74 1.39 -13.39 12.12
CA PHE A 74 1.52 -12.11 12.78
C PHE A 74 0.84 -10.97 12.01
N LEU A 75 0.97 -10.94 10.68
CA LEU A 75 0.35 -9.89 9.86
C LEU A 75 -1.17 -10.07 9.71
N ASP A 76 -1.67 -11.29 9.73
CA ASP A 76 -3.10 -11.58 9.62
C ASP A 76 -3.90 -11.03 10.81
N GLU A 77 -3.22 -10.75 11.94
CA GLU A 77 -3.85 -10.06 13.07
C GLU A 77 -4.02 -8.54 12.85
N TYR A 78 -3.46 -7.98 11.77
CA TYR A 78 -3.54 -6.56 11.43
C TYR A 78 -4.33 -6.31 10.14
N ASP A 79 -5.66 -6.36 10.22
CA ASP A 79 -6.56 -6.11 9.07
C ASP A 79 -6.40 -4.70 8.48
N ASP A 80 -6.09 -3.69 9.33
CA ASP A 80 -5.92 -2.26 8.96
C ASP A 80 -4.61 -1.70 9.57
N ARG A 81 -3.46 -2.21 9.10
CA ARG A 81 -2.16 -1.73 9.58
C ARG A 81 -1.81 -0.35 9.00
N ASN A 82 -1.29 0.51 9.86
CA ASN A 82 -0.79 1.85 9.49
C ASN A 82 0.73 1.88 9.28
N PHE A 83 1.38 0.71 9.16
CA PHE A 83 2.81 0.56 8.93
C PHE A 83 3.09 -0.33 7.73
N MET A 84 4.21 -0.08 7.08
CA MET A 84 4.73 -0.94 6.02
C MET A 84 5.43 -2.16 6.60
N VAL A 85 5.48 -3.26 5.86
CA VAL A 85 6.21 -4.47 6.27
C VAL A 85 7.25 -4.79 5.22
N VAL A 86 8.46 -5.07 5.69
CA VAL A 86 9.54 -5.65 4.91
C VAL A 86 9.87 -7.00 5.53
N PHE A 87 9.62 -8.08 4.82
CA PHE A 87 10.05 -9.40 5.28
C PHE A 87 11.55 -9.58 5.11
N VAL A 88 12.16 -10.22 6.10
CA VAL A 88 13.59 -10.56 6.09
C VAL A 88 13.70 -12.05 6.41
N SER A 89 14.07 -12.90 5.45
CA SER A 89 14.02 -14.35 5.62
C SER A 89 15.22 -15.05 4.95
N ALA A 90 15.56 -16.25 5.42
CA ALA A 90 16.55 -17.10 4.78
C ALA A 90 16.00 -17.91 3.59
N HIS A 91 14.71 -17.84 3.30
CA HIS A 91 14.01 -18.72 2.35
C HIS A 91 13.44 -17.94 1.17
N GLU A 92 13.87 -18.24 -0.05
CA GLU A 92 13.38 -17.59 -1.28
C GLU A 92 11.93 -17.91 -1.61
N GLU A 93 11.44 -19.09 -1.22
CA GLU A 93 10.09 -19.58 -1.54
C GLU A 93 8.96 -18.73 -0.98
N TYR A 94 9.19 -17.96 0.06
CA TYR A 94 8.17 -17.10 0.67
C TYR A 94 7.95 -15.77 -0.06
N GLY A 95 8.78 -15.43 -1.04
CA GLY A 95 8.65 -14.17 -1.77
C GLY A 95 7.26 -13.92 -2.36
N ILE A 96 6.64 -14.96 -2.96
CA ILE A 96 5.28 -14.85 -3.51
C ILE A 96 4.24 -14.66 -2.39
N SER A 97 4.40 -15.34 -1.25
CA SER A 97 3.51 -15.19 -0.10
C SER A 97 3.64 -13.82 0.55
N ALA A 98 4.86 -13.27 0.64
CA ALA A 98 5.11 -11.92 1.11
C ALA A 98 4.39 -10.87 0.25
N VAL A 99 4.43 -11.02 -1.07
CA VAL A 99 3.68 -10.18 -2.01
C VAL A 99 2.17 -10.30 -1.75
N LYS A 100 1.63 -11.51 -1.54
CA LYS A 100 0.21 -11.72 -1.23
C LYS A 100 -0.20 -11.11 0.10
N ALA A 101 0.67 -11.12 1.11
CA ALA A 101 0.44 -10.47 2.40
C ALA A 101 0.56 -8.94 2.34
N GLY A 102 0.81 -8.37 1.16
CA GLY A 102 0.93 -6.92 0.97
C GLY A 102 2.16 -6.32 1.63
N ALA A 103 3.27 -7.07 1.67
CA ALA A 103 4.56 -6.53 2.10
C ALA A 103 5.04 -5.43 1.15
N ALA A 104 5.72 -4.43 1.70
CA ALA A 104 6.34 -3.37 0.92
C ALA A 104 7.57 -3.88 0.16
N ASP A 105 8.26 -4.88 0.75
CA ASP A 105 9.41 -5.53 0.15
C ASP A 105 9.74 -6.86 0.83
N TYR A 106 10.71 -7.58 0.24
CA TYR A 106 11.24 -8.84 0.73
C TYR A 106 12.77 -8.83 0.61
N LEU A 107 13.47 -9.12 1.68
CA LEU A 107 14.93 -9.20 1.74
C LEU A 107 15.35 -10.61 2.11
N LEU A 108 16.30 -11.16 1.34
CA LEU A 108 16.87 -12.47 1.62
C LEU A 108 18.06 -12.35 2.56
N LYS A 109 18.17 -13.25 3.54
CA LYS A 109 19.37 -13.43 4.36
C LYS A 109 20.40 -14.29 3.61
N PRO A 110 21.70 -13.93 3.56
CA PRO A 110 22.32 -12.72 4.16
C PRO A 110 21.95 -11.44 3.40
N ILE A 111 21.64 -10.38 4.14
CA ILE A 111 21.11 -9.13 3.57
C ILE A 111 22.17 -8.44 2.68
N ASP A 112 21.85 -8.27 1.40
CA ASP A 112 22.64 -7.42 0.50
C ASP A 112 22.36 -5.94 0.78
N ILE A 113 23.43 -5.17 1.06
CA ILE A 113 23.35 -3.75 1.38
C ILE A 113 22.72 -2.94 0.23
N ARG A 114 22.93 -3.33 -1.02
CA ARG A 114 22.37 -2.64 -2.19
C ARG A 114 20.85 -2.87 -2.28
N GLU A 115 20.41 -4.09 -2.00
CA GLU A 115 18.97 -4.41 -1.94
C GLU A 115 18.29 -3.65 -0.80
N LEU A 116 18.88 -3.66 0.39
CA LEU A 116 18.36 -2.89 1.53
C LEU A 116 18.25 -1.40 1.19
N LYS A 117 19.26 -0.78 0.57
CA LYS A 117 19.21 0.61 0.13
C LYS A 117 18.11 0.89 -0.90
N GLN A 118 17.83 -0.06 -1.79
CA GLN A 118 16.72 0.06 -2.73
C GLN A 118 15.36 -0.03 -2.01
N THR A 119 15.25 -0.95 -1.05
CA THR A 119 14.09 -1.07 -0.17
C THR A 119 13.84 0.23 0.58
N VAL A 120 14.87 0.81 1.22
CA VAL A 120 14.76 2.10 1.93
C VAL A 120 14.27 3.23 1.00
N LYS A 121 14.78 3.30 -0.22
CA LYS A 121 14.27 4.29 -1.21
C LYS A 121 12.79 4.09 -1.51
N ARG A 122 12.33 2.83 -1.64
CA ARG A 122 10.90 2.53 -1.84
C ARG A 122 10.05 2.93 -0.64
N LEU A 123 10.53 2.67 0.58
CA LEU A 123 9.86 3.05 1.82
C LEU A 123 9.74 4.57 1.98
N LEU A 124 10.83 5.32 1.73
CA LEU A 124 10.82 6.80 1.74
C LEU A 124 9.80 7.37 0.77
N PHE A 125 9.74 6.79 -0.42
CA PHE A 125 8.76 7.20 -1.42
C PHE A 125 7.32 6.90 -0.98
N GLY A 126 7.12 5.77 -0.28
CA GLY A 126 5.84 5.40 0.32
C GLY A 126 5.42 6.36 1.44
N LYS A 127 6.34 6.68 2.37
CA LYS A 127 6.09 7.58 3.51
C LYS A 127 5.77 9.00 3.07
N ASN A 128 6.55 9.56 2.14
CA ASN A 128 6.32 10.91 1.63
C ASN A 128 4.96 11.10 0.95
N LYS A 129 4.31 10.00 0.53
CA LYS A 129 2.91 10.02 0.08
C LYS A 129 1.90 10.08 1.21
N SER A 130 2.21 9.56 2.39
CA SER A 130 1.31 9.60 3.56
C SER A 130 1.28 10.97 4.23
N ILE A 131 2.32 11.80 4.08
CA ILE A 131 2.46 13.09 4.78
C ILE A 131 1.93 14.30 3.98
N LYS A 132 1.60 14.13 2.69
CA LYS A 132 1.02 15.23 1.89
C LYS A 132 -0.33 14.85 1.32
N VAL A 133 -1.31 14.67 2.20
CA VAL A 133 -2.71 14.92 1.88
C VAL A 133 -3.20 16.07 2.77
N GLU A 134 -2.49 17.19 2.73
CA GLU A 134 -3.14 18.48 2.89
C GLU A 134 -3.48 18.97 1.49
N ALA A 135 -4.76 19.21 1.31
CA ALA A 135 -5.39 19.52 0.06
C ALA A 135 -4.76 20.74 -0.63
N SER A 136 -3.89 20.51 -1.59
CA SER A 136 -3.71 21.45 -2.70
C SER A 136 -4.49 20.90 -3.89
N ARG A 137 -5.58 21.57 -4.21
CA ARG A 137 -6.55 21.28 -5.29
C ARG A 137 -5.97 21.48 -6.72
N GLU A 138 -4.69 21.17 -6.96
CA GLU A 138 -4.04 21.50 -8.23
C GLU A 138 -3.31 20.34 -8.94
N THR A 139 -3.36 19.10 -8.46
CA THR A 139 -2.77 18.00 -9.24
C THR A 139 -3.82 16.95 -9.58
N ASP A 140 -4.38 17.06 -10.78
CA ASP A 140 -5.26 16.05 -11.39
C ASP A 140 -4.50 14.76 -11.77
N LYS A 141 -3.47 14.39 -11.00
CA LYS A 141 -2.56 13.29 -11.32
C LYS A 141 -2.24 12.44 -10.09
N ILE A 142 -2.09 11.14 -10.32
CA ILE A 142 -1.49 10.20 -9.36
C ILE A 142 -0.12 9.76 -9.83
N VAL A 143 0.81 9.61 -8.90
CA VAL A 143 2.13 9.05 -9.15
C VAL A 143 2.09 7.54 -8.90
N LEU A 144 2.45 6.74 -9.86
CA LEU A 144 2.52 5.30 -9.78
C LEU A 144 3.98 4.83 -9.79
N PRO A 145 4.39 3.90 -8.92
CA PRO A 145 5.73 3.34 -9.00
C PRO A 145 5.89 2.55 -10.31
N ALA A 146 7.05 2.71 -10.94
CA ALA A 146 7.47 1.96 -12.13
C ALA A 146 8.85 1.34 -11.89
N THR A 147 9.26 0.36 -12.70
CA THR A 147 10.52 -0.40 -12.56
C THR A 147 11.76 0.51 -12.50
N HIS A 148 11.72 1.64 -13.24
CA HIS A 148 12.82 2.61 -13.30
C HIS A 148 12.30 4.04 -13.06
N GLY A 149 11.73 4.31 -11.86
CA GLY A 149 11.23 5.64 -11.53
C GLY A 149 9.73 5.64 -11.19
N PHE A 150 8.97 6.53 -11.81
CA PHE A 150 7.54 6.66 -11.58
C PHE A 150 6.80 7.03 -12.87
N ASP A 151 5.54 6.62 -12.93
CA ASP A 151 4.59 7.06 -13.95
C ASP A 151 3.64 8.11 -13.36
N LEU A 152 3.34 9.14 -14.12
CA LEU A 152 2.27 10.09 -13.80
C LEU A 152 1.01 9.69 -14.58
N LEU A 153 -0.06 9.43 -13.86
CA LEU A 153 -1.37 9.14 -14.45
C LEU A 153 -2.37 10.24 -14.08
N VAL A 154 -2.96 10.85 -15.08
CA VAL A 154 -4.02 11.85 -14.91
C VAL A 154 -5.31 11.17 -14.46
N PHE A 155 -6.05 11.75 -13.52
CA PHE A 155 -7.32 11.17 -13.05
C PHE A 155 -8.34 11.02 -14.18
N ASP A 156 -8.28 11.91 -15.17
CA ASP A 156 -9.11 11.87 -16.38
C ASP A 156 -8.79 10.71 -17.33
N ASP A 157 -7.68 10.02 -17.15
CA ASP A 157 -7.36 8.82 -17.91
C ASP A 157 -7.70 7.54 -17.16
N LEU A 158 -8.00 7.64 -15.84
CA LEU A 158 -8.24 6.51 -14.98
C LEU A 158 -9.72 6.16 -14.94
N ILE A 159 -10.10 5.02 -15.54
CA ILE A 159 -11.49 4.55 -15.61
C ILE A 159 -11.90 3.86 -14.31
N ARG A 160 -11.13 2.87 -13.86
CA ARG A 160 -11.40 2.09 -12.66
C ARG A 160 -10.16 1.35 -12.17
N LEU A 161 -10.23 0.89 -10.94
CA LEU A 161 -9.22 0.03 -10.33
C LEU A 161 -9.87 -1.26 -9.87
N GLU A 162 -9.15 -2.36 -10.01
CA GLU A 162 -9.61 -3.70 -9.69
C GLU A 162 -8.56 -4.42 -8.84
N ALA A 163 -8.99 -5.00 -7.71
CA ALA A 163 -8.10 -5.80 -6.87
C ALA A 163 -7.90 -7.18 -7.49
N GLU A 164 -6.65 -7.55 -7.73
CA GLU A 164 -6.22 -8.89 -8.16
C GLU A 164 -5.21 -9.42 -7.14
N GLY A 165 -5.72 -10.09 -6.09
CA GLY A 165 -4.90 -10.52 -4.96
C GLY A 165 -4.30 -9.33 -4.22
N CYS A 166 -2.97 -9.27 -4.16
CA CYS A 166 -2.20 -8.18 -3.55
C CYS A 166 -1.86 -7.04 -4.52
N TYR A 167 -2.27 -7.16 -5.78
CA TYR A 167 -2.09 -6.13 -6.80
C TYR A 167 -3.39 -5.38 -7.03
N THR A 168 -3.23 -4.15 -7.50
CA THR A 168 -4.33 -3.39 -8.08
C THR A 168 -4.06 -3.20 -9.56
N LYS A 169 -4.98 -3.69 -10.37
CA LYS A 169 -5.01 -3.42 -11.80
C LYS A 169 -5.67 -2.08 -12.03
N ILE A 170 -4.96 -1.20 -12.68
CA ILE A 170 -5.42 0.14 -13.05
C ILE A 170 -5.84 0.10 -14.50
N ILE A 171 -7.12 0.36 -14.75
CA ILE A 171 -7.71 0.39 -16.09
C ILE A 171 -7.75 1.84 -16.55
N VAL A 172 -7.06 2.12 -17.66
CA VAL A 172 -6.91 3.44 -18.24
C VAL A 172 -7.56 3.55 -19.62
N ARG A 173 -7.89 4.77 -20.00
CA ARG A 173 -8.63 5.08 -21.22
C ARG A 173 -7.87 4.69 -22.52
N ASP A 174 -6.55 4.77 -22.52
CA ASP A 174 -5.72 4.40 -23.67
C ASP A 174 -5.47 2.89 -23.80
N GLY A 175 -6.06 2.09 -22.90
CA GLY A 175 -5.92 0.63 -22.87
C GLY A 175 -4.59 0.10 -22.33
N LYS A 176 -3.65 0.97 -21.96
CA LYS A 176 -2.35 0.58 -21.37
C LYS A 176 -2.49 0.34 -19.87
N ASN A 177 -3.27 -0.67 -19.53
CA ASN A 177 -3.51 -1.02 -18.14
C ASN A 177 -2.22 -1.29 -17.38
N LYS A 178 -2.20 -0.94 -16.09
CA LYS A 178 -1.03 -1.10 -15.22
C LYS A 178 -1.38 -2.02 -14.06
N MET A 179 -0.40 -2.80 -13.61
CA MET A 179 -0.50 -3.63 -12.41
C MET A 179 0.43 -3.05 -11.35
N ILE A 180 -0.11 -2.68 -10.20
CA ILE A 180 0.65 -2.05 -9.12
C ILE A 180 0.55 -2.91 -7.86
N SER A 181 1.69 -3.20 -7.23
CA SER A 181 1.77 -3.93 -5.95
C SER A 181 1.35 -3.01 -4.79
N ARG A 182 0.07 -2.67 -4.76
CA ARG A 182 -0.58 -1.90 -3.69
C ARG A 182 -2.03 -2.33 -3.57
N THR A 183 -2.56 -2.26 -2.36
CA THR A 183 -3.95 -2.60 -2.09
C THR A 183 -4.89 -1.56 -2.67
N LEU A 184 -6.10 -1.98 -3.02
CA LEU A 184 -7.15 -1.07 -3.48
C LEU A 184 -7.52 -0.01 -2.41
N LYS A 185 -7.35 -0.34 -1.12
CA LYS A 185 -7.52 0.58 0.00
C LYS A 185 -6.56 1.77 -0.08
N ALA A 186 -5.27 1.51 -0.36
CA ALA A 186 -4.28 2.58 -0.50
C ALA A 186 -4.64 3.56 -1.63
N PHE A 187 -5.27 3.08 -2.70
CA PHE A 187 -5.78 3.95 -3.77
C PHE A 187 -7.04 4.70 -3.34
N GLU A 188 -7.96 4.05 -2.62
CA GLU A 188 -9.18 4.69 -2.08
C GLU A 188 -8.83 5.88 -1.17
N ASP A 189 -7.77 5.75 -0.35
CA ASP A 189 -7.32 6.80 0.55
C ASP A 189 -6.58 7.95 -0.16
N THR A 190 -6.01 7.67 -1.35
CA THR A 190 -5.21 8.65 -2.11
C THR A 190 -6.03 9.39 -3.17
N LEU A 191 -7.02 8.73 -3.78
CA LEU A 191 -7.78 9.29 -4.90
C LEU A 191 -8.89 10.23 -4.39
N PRO A 192 -9.20 11.31 -5.14
CA PRO A 192 -10.26 12.25 -4.78
C PRO A 192 -11.60 11.55 -4.63
N LYS A 193 -12.21 11.65 -3.46
CA LYS A 193 -13.51 11.03 -3.16
C LYS A 193 -14.66 11.64 -3.95
N GLU A 194 -14.46 12.80 -4.52
CA GLU A 194 -15.41 13.47 -5.42
C GLU A 194 -15.51 12.74 -6.76
N LEU A 195 -14.40 12.18 -7.24
CA LEU A 195 -14.32 11.51 -8.54
C LEU A 195 -14.37 9.99 -8.42
N PHE A 196 -13.87 9.43 -7.32
CA PHE A 196 -13.72 7.98 -7.16
C PHE A 196 -14.59 7.44 -6.03
N PHE A 197 -15.19 6.28 -6.28
CA PHE A 197 -16.04 5.62 -5.29
C PHE A 197 -15.78 4.10 -5.27
N ARG A 198 -15.58 3.55 -4.06
CA ARG A 198 -15.40 2.11 -3.87
C ARG A 198 -16.75 1.42 -3.80
N VAL A 199 -17.13 0.77 -4.90
CA VAL A 199 -18.41 0.07 -5.05
C VAL A 199 -18.41 -1.35 -4.50
N HIS A 200 -17.22 -1.99 -4.47
CA HIS A 200 -17.04 -3.37 -4.03
C HIS A 200 -15.70 -3.55 -3.30
N LYS A 201 -15.54 -4.65 -2.55
CA LYS A 201 -14.24 -4.98 -1.93
C LYS A 201 -13.09 -5.03 -2.95
N SER A 202 -13.39 -5.38 -4.19
CA SER A 202 -12.43 -5.51 -5.30
C SER A 202 -12.53 -4.44 -6.38
N HIS A 203 -13.41 -3.44 -6.27
CA HIS A 203 -13.59 -2.43 -7.32
C HIS A 203 -13.73 -1.02 -6.76
N LEU A 204 -12.90 -0.12 -7.30
CA LEU A 204 -12.95 1.33 -7.12
C LEU A 204 -13.13 1.95 -8.50
N ILE A 205 -14.17 2.75 -8.71
CA ILE A 205 -14.53 3.29 -10.02
C ILE A 205 -14.44 4.82 -10.04
N ASN A 206 -14.12 5.37 -11.20
CA ASN A 206 -14.25 6.80 -11.45
C ASN A 206 -15.69 7.09 -11.91
N LEU A 207 -16.39 7.92 -11.15
CA LEU A 207 -17.80 8.25 -11.39
C LEU A 207 -18.05 8.93 -12.74
N LYS A 208 -17.04 9.62 -13.28
CA LYS A 208 -17.08 10.25 -14.60
C LYS A 208 -17.25 9.25 -15.75
N TYR A 209 -16.80 7.99 -15.54
CA TYR A 209 -16.81 6.95 -16.56
C TYR A 209 -17.94 5.93 -16.42
N ILE A 210 -18.95 6.25 -15.62
CA ILE A 210 -20.19 5.47 -15.57
C ILE A 210 -21.00 5.77 -16.82
N LYS A 211 -21.35 4.72 -17.56
CA LYS A 211 -22.24 4.81 -18.73
C LYS A 211 -23.67 4.52 -18.34
N GLU A 212 -23.89 3.54 -17.47
CA GLU A 212 -25.20 3.07 -17.09
C GLU A 212 -25.19 2.53 -15.66
N TYR A 213 -26.28 2.73 -14.93
CA TYR A 213 -26.56 2.09 -13.65
C TYR A 213 -27.83 1.26 -13.76
N SER A 214 -27.80 0.04 -13.23
CA SER A 214 -28.97 -0.84 -13.15
C SER A 214 -29.10 -1.46 -11.77
N ASN A 215 -30.34 -1.55 -11.30
CA ASN A 215 -30.73 -2.27 -10.10
C ASN A 215 -31.59 -3.53 -10.41
N ILE A 216 -31.73 -3.87 -11.67
CA ILE A 216 -32.47 -5.06 -12.14
C ILE A 216 -31.52 -6.24 -12.02
N SER A 217 -31.91 -7.29 -11.26
CA SER A 217 -31.09 -8.50 -11.03
C SER A 217 -29.74 -8.22 -10.33
N GLY A 218 -29.71 -7.28 -9.37
CA GLY A 218 -28.54 -6.84 -8.63
C GLY A 218 -28.09 -5.42 -8.99
N CYS A 219 -27.40 -4.76 -8.06
CA CYS A 219 -26.89 -3.40 -8.34
C CYS A 219 -25.56 -3.50 -9.09
N TYR A 220 -25.47 -2.90 -10.28
CA TYR A 220 -24.23 -2.83 -11.04
C TYR A 220 -24.17 -1.54 -11.89
N VAL A 221 -22.98 -1.20 -12.31
CA VAL A 221 -22.73 -0.15 -13.32
C VAL A 221 -22.06 -0.75 -14.55
N ILE A 222 -22.37 -0.17 -15.70
CA ILE A 222 -21.59 -0.38 -16.93
C ILE A 222 -20.66 0.82 -17.07
N MET A 223 -19.38 0.54 -17.21
CA MET A 223 -18.37 1.56 -17.42
C MET A 223 -18.17 1.87 -18.89
N THR A 224 -17.50 2.98 -19.21
CA THR A 224 -17.23 3.35 -20.62
C THR A 224 -16.31 2.38 -21.34
N ASP A 225 -15.51 1.58 -20.62
CA ASP A 225 -14.70 0.48 -21.17
C ASP A 225 -15.52 -0.78 -21.50
N GLY A 226 -16.86 -0.72 -21.30
CA GLY A 226 -17.78 -1.83 -21.51
C GLY A 226 -17.85 -2.82 -20.33
N SER A 227 -17.06 -2.65 -19.30
CA SER A 227 -17.07 -3.56 -18.14
C SER A 227 -18.32 -3.40 -17.31
N ARG A 228 -18.85 -4.54 -16.82
CA ARG A 228 -19.89 -4.59 -15.79
C ARG A 228 -19.23 -4.71 -14.42
N VAL A 229 -19.48 -3.73 -13.55
CA VAL A 229 -18.94 -3.70 -12.19
C VAL A 229 -20.08 -3.81 -11.18
N GLU A 230 -20.04 -4.83 -10.34
CA GLU A 230 -21.04 -5.05 -9.29
C GLU A 230 -20.86 -4.09 -8.12
N ILE A 231 -21.98 -3.60 -7.60
CA ILE A 231 -22.02 -2.76 -6.40
C ILE A 231 -22.47 -3.63 -5.23
N SER A 232 -21.66 -3.71 -4.19
CA SER A 232 -22.02 -4.49 -3.01
C SER A 232 -23.32 -3.93 -2.38
N ARG A 233 -24.16 -4.83 -1.85
CA ARG A 233 -25.45 -4.45 -1.24
C ARG A 233 -25.27 -3.36 -0.17
N ARG A 234 -24.19 -3.44 0.60
CA ARG A 234 -23.86 -2.47 1.66
C ARG A 234 -23.53 -1.10 1.10
N LYS A 235 -22.89 -1.03 -0.07
CA LYS A 235 -22.45 0.23 -0.69
C LYS A 235 -23.50 0.87 -1.61
N ALA A 236 -24.54 0.15 -2.01
CA ALA A 236 -25.55 0.64 -2.95
C ALA A 236 -26.27 1.91 -2.47
N PRO A 237 -26.72 2.06 -1.20
CA PRO A 237 -27.38 3.30 -0.76
C PRO A 237 -26.44 4.50 -0.81
N GLU A 238 -25.20 4.35 -0.33
CA GLU A 238 -24.16 5.39 -0.34
C GLU A 238 -23.80 5.80 -1.77
N PHE A 239 -23.69 4.81 -2.68
CA PHE A 239 -23.42 5.04 -4.09
C PHE A 239 -24.51 5.86 -4.76
N ILE A 240 -25.79 5.52 -4.55
CA ILE A 240 -26.94 6.26 -5.13
C ILE A 240 -26.95 7.70 -4.62
N GLN A 241 -26.71 7.91 -3.34
CA GLN A 241 -26.62 9.25 -2.77
C GLN A 241 -25.46 10.04 -3.40
N LYS A 242 -24.32 9.40 -3.59
CA LYS A 242 -23.14 10.02 -4.20
C LYS A 242 -23.39 10.40 -5.67
N ILE A 243 -23.99 9.51 -6.46
CA ILE A 243 -24.33 9.79 -7.85
C ILE A 243 -25.29 11.00 -7.95
N LYS A 244 -26.30 11.06 -7.10
CA LYS A 244 -27.25 12.20 -7.08
C LYS A 244 -26.59 13.52 -6.73
N SER A 245 -25.52 13.51 -5.93
CA SER A 245 -24.79 14.72 -5.56
C SER A 245 -23.76 15.18 -6.61
N VAL A 246 -23.29 14.28 -7.46
CA VAL A 246 -22.21 14.55 -8.46
C VAL A 246 -22.78 14.74 -9.86
N LEU A 247 -23.84 14.02 -10.21
CA LEU A 247 -24.50 14.11 -11.50
C LEU A 247 -25.83 14.82 -11.34
N ASN A 248 -26.12 15.78 -12.24
CA ASN A 248 -27.44 16.41 -12.34
C ASN A 248 -28.45 15.34 -12.75
N VAL A 249 -29.09 14.70 -11.79
CA VAL A 249 -30.17 13.74 -12.05
C VAL A 249 -31.44 14.54 -12.26
N ILE A 250 -32.01 14.49 -13.48
CA ILE A 250 -33.30 15.05 -13.86
C ILE A 250 -34.41 14.17 -13.28
#